data_f193b45366a25a6bffbe8a2fdc46df9f
#
_entry.id   f193b45366a25a6bffbe8a2fdc46df9f
#
_cell.length_a   1.000
_cell.length_b   1.000
_cell.length_c   1.000
_cell.angle_alpha   90.00
_cell.angle_beta   90.00
_cell.angle_gamma   90.00
#
_symmetry.space_group_name_H-M   'P 1'
#
loop_
_entity.id
_entity.type
_entity.pdbx_description
1 polymer ?
#
loop_
_entity_poly.entity_id
_entity_poly.type
_entity_poly.pdbx_seq_one_letter_code
_entity_poly.pdbx_strand_id
1 'polypeptide(L)'
;MKILALSGSLRANSINSALLRAAARLAPVEVRVTVYRGLGNLPLFNPDVEDQPIEAVTNFHVQVANAGALLIASPEYAHGVTGTIKNALDWLVSFEPFAYKPVAILNAS
;
A
#
# COMPACT_ATOMS: atom_id res chain seq x y z
N MET A 1 -1.76 -17.38 -2.58
CA MET A 1 -1.41 -16.05 -3.10
C MET A 1 -1.44 -15.02 -1.99
N LYS A 2 -0.44 -14.20 -1.92
CA LYS A 2 -0.38 -13.11 -0.94
C LYS A 2 -0.83 -11.80 -1.58
N ILE A 3 -1.71 -11.10 -0.90
CA ILE A 3 -2.14 -9.75 -1.31
C ILE A 3 -1.72 -8.78 -0.21
N LEU A 4 -1.01 -7.74 -0.58
CA LEU A 4 -0.64 -6.67 0.35
C LEU A 4 -1.65 -5.54 0.23
N ALA A 5 -2.29 -5.20 1.34
CA ALA A 5 -3.31 -4.16 1.39
C ALA A 5 -2.74 -2.88 1.96
N LEU A 6 -2.98 -1.77 1.27
CA LEU A 6 -2.52 -0.44 1.64
C LEU A 6 -3.72 0.45 1.93
N SER A 7 -3.74 1.08 3.10
CA SER A 7 -4.79 2.03 3.46
C SER A 7 -4.34 3.45 3.16
N GLY A 8 -5.19 4.20 2.46
CA GLY A 8 -4.94 5.62 2.19
C GLY A 8 -5.16 6.52 3.39
N SER A 9 -5.60 5.96 4.52
CA SER A 9 -5.76 6.70 5.75
C SER A 9 -4.85 6.13 6.82
N LEU A 10 -4.15 6.99 7.54
CA LEU A 10 -3.30 6.60 8.67
C LEU A 10 -4.10 6.43 9.96
N ARG A 11 -5.39 6.77 9.95
CA ARG A 11 -6.25 6.64 11.13
C ARG A 11 -6.68 5.20 11.31
N ALA A 12 -6.45 4.65 12.49
CA ALA A 12 -6.78 3.25 12.79
C ALA A 12 -8.28 2.96 12.63
N ASN A 13 -9.14 3.94 12.87
CA ASN A 13 -10.58 3.77 12.83
C ASN A 13 -11.22 4.28 11.53
N SER A 14 -10.43 4.46 10.47
CA SER A 14 -10.99 4.91 9.20
C SER A 14 -11.86 3.82 8.57
N ILE A 15 -12.82 4.24 7.74
CA ILE A 15 -13.68 3.33 6.99
C ILE A 15 -12.81 2.46 6.06
N ASN A 16 -11.79 3.06 5.43
CA ASN A 16 -10.93 2.33 4.51
C ASN A 16 -10.11 1.26 5.24
N SER A 17 -9.59 1.57 6.43
CA SER A 17 -8.88 0.57 7.23
C SER A 17 -9.80 -0.57 7.65
N ALA A 18 -11.07 -0.24 8.02
CA ALA A 18 -12.04 -1.26 8.37
C ALA A 18 -12.38 -2.15 7.19
N LEU A 19 -12.50 -1.59 5.98
CA LEU A 19 -12.74 -2.37 4.77
C LEU A 19 -11.60 -3.35 4.50
N LEU A 20 -10.36 -2.92 4.66
CA LEU A 20 -9.21 -3.81 4.45
C LEU A 20 -9.18 -4.93 5.47
N ARG A 21 -9.49 -4.64 6.73
CA ARG A 21 -9.56 -5.68 7.76
C ARG A 21 -10.68 -6.68 7.45
N ALA A 22 -11.83 -6.21 6.96
CA ALA A 22 -12.91 -7.10 6.56
C ALA A 22 -12.51 -7.96 5.37
N ALA A 23 -11.85 -7.38 4.37
CA ALA A 23 -11.35 -8.14 3.23
C ALA A 23 -10.39 -9.24 3.67
N ALA A 24 -9.51 -8.95 4.64
CA ALA A 24 -8.58 -9.95 5.16
C ALA A 24 -9.32 -11.11 5.83
N ARG A 25 -10.40 -10.82 6.57
CA ARG A 25 -11.18 -11.86 7.25
C ARG A 25 -12.01 -12.70 6.29
N LEU A 26 -12.46 -12.10 5.18
CA LEU A 26 -13.37 -12.77 4.23
C LEU A 26 -12.63 -13.42 3.07
N ALA A 27 -11.32 -13.27 3.00
CA ALA A 27 -10.54 -13.85 1.91
C ALA A 27 -10.63 -15.37 1.88
N PRO A 28 -10.67 -16.00 0.70
CA PRO A 28 -10.60 -17.45 0.59
C PRO A 28 -9.34 -18.02 1.24
N VAL A 29 -9.38 -19.30 1.58
CA VAL A 29 -8.26 -19.96 2.29
C VAL A 29 -6.94 -19.85 1.50
N GLU A 30 -7.00 -19.89 0.17
CA GLU A 30 -5.82 -19.82 -0.69
C GLU A 30 -5.26 -18.41 -0.84
N VAL A 31 -5.98 -17.41 -0.34
CA VAL A 31 -5.59 -16.00 -0.49
C VAL A 31 -5.34 -15.42 0.89
N ARG A 32 -4.14 -14.90 1.10
CA ARG A 32 -3.79 -14.22 2.34
C ARG A 32 -3.72 -12.72 2.07
N VAL A 33 -4.57 -11.97 2.72
CA VAL A 33 -4.55 -10.50 2.65
C VAL A 33 -3.89 -9.98 3.93
N THR A 34 -2.79 -9.25 3.76
CA THR A 34 -2.07 -8.65 4.88
C THR A 34 -2.14 -7.13 4.75
N VAL A 35 -2.61 -6.48 5.80
CA VAL A 35 -2.66 -5.01 5.82
C VAL A 35 -1.29 -4.48 6.23
N TYR A 36 -0.70 -3.64 5.36
CA TYR A 36 0.60 -3.05 5.65
C TYR A 36 0.43 -1.88 6.60
N ARG A 37 1.15 -1.90 7.71
CA ARG A 37 1.00 -0.90 8.76
C ARG A 37 2.10 0.14 8.77
N GLY A 38 3.04 0.06 7.83
CA GLY A 38 4.22 0.92 7.81
C GLY A 38 4.15 2.14 6.91
N LEU A 39 3.00 2.41 6.26
CA LEU A 39 2.94 3.53 5.31
C LEU A 39 3.24 4.88 5.97
N GLY A 40 2.82 5.07 7.21
CA GLY A 40 3.08 6.31 7.94
C GLY A 40 4.55 6.54 8.27
N ASN A 41 5.37 5.50 8.15
CA ASN A 41 6.81 5.60 8.42
C ASN A 41 7.62 5.94 7.18
N LEU A 42 7.01 5.93 6.00
CA LEU A 42 7.72 6.28 4.77
C LEU A 42 8.01 7.79 4.75
N PRO A 43 9.26 8.20 4.50
CA PRO A 43 9.53 9.61 4.29
C PRO A 43 8.90 10.08 2.99
N LEU A 44 8.74 11.38 2.83
CA LEU A 44 8.31 11.93 1.56
C LEU A 44 9.33 11.54 0.49
N PHE A 45 8.83 11.05 -0.64
CA PHE A 45 9.71 10.66 -1.73
C PHE A 45 10.53 11.84 -2.21
N ASN A 46 11.83 11.60 -2.39
CA ASN A 46 12.77 12.58 -2.90
C ASN A 46 13.80 11.83 -3.75
N PRO A 47 13.91 12.15 -5.05
CA PRO A 47 14.88 11.47 -5.90
C PRO A 47 16.32 11.55 -5.39
N ASP A 48 16.66 12.60 -4.65
CA ASP A 48 18.01 12.79 -4.13
C ASP A 48 18.38 11.74 -3.08
N VAL A 49 17.39 11.11 -2.45
CA VAL A 49 17.64 10.09 -1.41
C VAL A 49 17.11 8.72 -1.82
N GLU A 50 16.65 8.56 -3.05
CA GLU A 50 16.04 7.33 -3.53
C GLU A 50 16.99 6.12 -3.39
N ASP A 51 18.27 6.32 -3.62
CA ASP A 51 19.27 5.26 -3.57
C ASP A 51 19.87 5.05 -2.18
N GLN A 52 19.41 5.82 -1.18
CA GLN A 52 19.95 5.66 0.17
C GLN A 52 19.23 4.52 0.90
N PRO A 53 19.93 3.82 1.81
CA PRO A 53 19.30 2.74 2.57
C PRO A 53 18.41 3.31 3.68
N ILE A 54 17.11 3.41 3.39
CA ILE A 54 16.12 3.87 4.35
C ILE A 54 15.32 2.65 4.80
N GLU A 55 15.37 2.32 6.08
CA GLU A 55 14.77 1.08 6.60
C GLU A 55 13.29 0.97 6.28
N ALA A 56 12.51 2.03 6.49
CA ALA A 56 11.08 2.00 6.22
C ALA A 56 10.79 1.72 4.74
N VAL A 57 11.59 2.25 3.83
CA VAL A 57 11.45 2.02 2.39
C VAL A 57 11.86 0.59 2.04
N THR A 58 12.95 0.10 2.61
CA THR A 58 13.41 -1.27 2.38
C THR A 58 12.35 -2.27 2.83
N ASN A 59 11.76 -2.07 4.01
CA ASN A 59 10.71 -2.95 4.51
C ASN A 59 9.49 -2.93 3.58
N PHE A 60 9.09 -1.76 3.11
CA PHE A 60 7.97 -1.63 2.19
C PHE A 60 8.27 -2.36 0.88
N HIS A 61 9.44 -2.16 0.32
CA HIS A 61 9.85 -2.82 -0.92
C HIS A 61 9.85 -4.34 -0.78
N VAL A 62 10.34 -4.88 0.34
CA VAL A 62 10.34 -6.33 0.58
C VAL A 62 8.90 -6.86 0.62
N GLN A 63 8.01 -6.18 1.30
CA GLN A 63 6.61 -6.62 1.38
C GLN A 63 5.93 -6.59 0.02
N VAL A 64 6.17 -5.54 -0.77
CA VAL A 64 5.62 -5.44 -2.13
C VAL A 64 6.18 -6.55 -3.01
N ALA A 65 7.49 -6.79 -2.96
CA ALA A 65 8.12 -7.82 -3.79
C ALA A 65 7.56 -9.21 -3.48
N ASN A 66 7.25 -9.48 -2.21
CA ASN A 66 6.74 -10.78 -1.79
C ASN A 66 5.24 -10.98 -2.03
N ALA A 67 4.52 -9.92 -2.39
CA ALA A 67 3.09 -10.01 -2.66
C ALA A 67 2.84 -10.32 -4.13
N GLY A 68 1.77 -11.07 -4.40
CA GLY A 68 1.34 -11.33 -5.77
C GLY A 68 0.50 -10.20 -6.35
N ALA A 69 -0.10 -9.37 -5.49
CA ALA A 69 -0.94 -8.25 -5.90
C ALA A 69 -1.04 -7.23 -4.78
N LEU A 70 -1.46 -6.03 -5.11
CA LEU A 70 -1.73 -4.97 -4.14
C LEU A 70 -3.23 -4.66 -4.12
N LEU A 71 -3.75 -4.37 -2.93
CA LEU A 71 -5.12 -3.90 -2.74
C LEU A 71 -5.04 -2.54 -2.04
N ILE A 72 -5.55 -1.52 -2.68
CA ILE A 72 -5.49 -0.15 -2.14
C ILE A 72 -6.88 0.29 -1.76
N ALA A 73 -7.08 0.67 -0.49
CA ALA A 73 -8.31 1.32 -0.04
C ALA A 73 -7.97 2.78 0.25
N SER A 74 -8.58 3.69 -0.51
CA SER A 74 -8.27 5.10 -0.41
C SER A 74 -9.54 5.92 -0.56
N PRO A 75 -9.80 6.86 0.36
CA PRO A 75 -10.85 7.82 0.12
C PRO A 75 -10.46 8.72 -1.04
N GLU A 76 -11.47 9.16 -1.81
CA GLU A 76 -11.24 10.10 -2.89
C GLU A 76 -11.43 11.52 -2.36
N TYR A 77 -10.33 12.27 -2.36
CA TYR A 77 -10.38 13.68 -2.00
C TYR A 77 -10.15 14.49 -3.27
N ALA A 78 -11.14 15.31 -3.66
CA ALA A 78 -11.06 16.30 -4.74
C ALA A 78 -10.60 15.67 -6.04
N HIS A 79 -10.18 14.83 -6.49
CA HIS A 79 -9.79 14.27 -7.79
C HIS A 79 -8.55 13.36 -7.71
N GLY A 80 -8.38 12.63 -6.61
CA GLY A 80 -7.24 11.74 -6.59
C GLY A 80 -7.10 10.91 -5.34
N VAL A 81 -6.05 10.12 -5.31
CA VAL A 81 -5.68 9.32 -4.15
C VAL A 81 -5.11 10.23 -3.05
N THR A 82 -5.12 9.74 -1.81
CA THR A 82 -4.55 10.49 -0.70
C THR A 82 -3.05 10.71 -0.90
N GLY A 83 -2.50 11.71 -0.20
CA GLY A 83 -1.06 11.95 -0.22
C GLY A 83 -0.26 10.74 0.27
N THR A 84 -0.81 9.99 1.24
CA THR A 84 -0.15 8.78 1.75
C THR A 84 0.03 7.74 0.65
N ILE A 85 -1.02 7.48 -0.12
CA ILE A 85 -0.94 6.51 -1.22
C ILE A 85 -0.06 7.05 -2.35
N LYS A 86 -0.20 8.33 -2.69
CA LYS A 86 0.64 8.91 -3.73
C LYS A 86 2.12 8.77 -3.37
N ASN A 87 2.48 9.08 -2.13
CA ASN A 87 3.87 8.95 -1.67
C ASN A 87 4.35 7.49 -1.76
N ALA A 88 3.51 6.55 -1.34
CA ALA A 88 3.87 5.13 -1.45
C ALA A 88 4.09 4.72 -2.90
N LEU A 89 3.23 5.17 -3.82
CA LEU A 89 3.39 4.87 -5.24
C LEU A 89 4.66 5.52 -5.82
N ASP A 90 5.00 6.72 -5.36
CA ASP A 90 6.25 7.37 -5.79
C ASP A 90 7.48 6.52 -5.42
N TRP A 91 7.47 5.87 -4.27
CA TRP A 91 8.54 4.97 -3.86
C TRP A 91 8.56 3.66 -4.65
N LEU A 92 7.50 3.33 -5.38
CA LEU A 92 7.40 2.09 -6.16
C LEU A 92 7.68 2.27 -7.64
N VAL A 93 7.60 3.50 -8.18
CA VAL A 93 7.69 3.75 -9.62
C VAL A 93 8.95 3.15 -10.25
N SER A 94 10.10 3.27 -9.59
CA SER A 94 11.35 2.73 -10.10
C SER A 94 11.73 1.39 -9.48
N PHE A 95 10.84 0.81 -8.66
CA PHE A 95 11.08 -0.48 -8.03
C PHE A 95 10.63 -1.60 -8.97
N GLU A 96 11.57 -2.29 -9.59
CA GLU A 96 11.27 -3.28 -10.63
C GLU A 96 10.27 -4.35 -10.21
N PRO A 97 10.35 -4.94 -8.98
CA PRO A 97 9.37 -5.96 -8.59
C PRO A 97 7.93 -5.49 -8.58
N PHE A 98 7.68 -4.18 -8.58
CA PHE A 98 6.32 -3.64 -8.68
C PHE A 98 5.78 -3.65 -10.11
N ALA A 99 6.66 -3.65 -11.12
CA ALA A 99 6.25 -3.59 -12.52
C ALA A 99 5.33 -4.77 -12.86
N TYR A 100 4.23 -4.47 -13.54
CA TYR A 100 3.23 -5.46 -13.97
C TYR A 100 2.49 -6.17 -12.82
N LYS A 101 2.70 -5.74 -11.56
CA LYS A 101 1.98 -6.35 -10.45
C LYS A 101 0.51 -5.87 -10.47
N PRO A 102 -0.46 -6.79 -10.37
CA PRO A 102 -1.87 -6.39 -10.34
C PRO A 102 -2.17 -5.49 -9.13
N VAL A 103 -2.98 -4.47 -9.37
CA VAL A 103 -3.41 -3.55 -8.32
C VAL A 103 -4.92 -3.38 -8.41
N ALA A 104 -5.62 -3.61 -7.31
CA ALA A 104 -7.04 -3.35 -7.19
C ALA A 104 -7.26 -2.18 -6.24
N ILE A 105 -8.27 -1.36 -6.54
CA ILE A 105 -8.57 -0.18 -5.73
C ILE A 105 -9.99 -0.31 -5.19
N LEU A 106 -10.11 -0.17 -3.86
CA LEU A 106 -11.40 -0.03 -3.19
C LEU A 106 -11.57 1.43 -2.81
N ASN A 107 -12.68 2.00 -3.24
CA ASN A 107 -13.00 3.39 -2.95
C ASN A 107 -14.19 3.43 -2.00
N ALA A 108 -13.97 3.97 -0.80
CA ALA A 108 -15.03 4.21 0.17
C ALA A 108 -15.03 5.70 0.50
N SER A 109 -16.04 6.38 0.06
CA SER A 109 -16.25 7.79 0.36
C SER A 109 -17.12 7.97 1.60
#